data_7a56429f9097cd1fc66fee863bb7e896
#
_entry.id   7a56429f9097cd1fc66fee863bb7e896
#
_cell.length_a   1.000
_cell.length_b   1.000
_cell.length_c   1.000
_cell.angle_alpha   90.00
_cell.angle_beta   90.00
_cell.angle_gamma   90.00
#
_symmetry.space_group_name_H-M   'P 1'
#
loop_
_entity.id
_entity.type
_entity.pdbx_description
1 polymer ?
#
loop_
_entity_poly.entity_id
_entity_poly.type
_entity_poly.pdbx_seq_one_letter_code
_entity_poly.pdbx_strand_id
1 'polypeptide(L)'
;MRLAAAADLHVKKTSQGALQPLLAPVNDHADVLLLCGDLTDYGLREEAAILAKELNAAVRIPVVAVLGNHDYESGQEEEVCRSLTDAGVKVLDGEAYEIGGVGIAGAKGFCGGFGRATLGAWGEQATKRYVQEAIDEALKLEGALARLRTRQRIALLHYSPVRSTVEGEPLDIFPYLGTSRLEEPLNRHPVDVVFHGHAHHGTPEGRTSAGTPVYNVAMPLLLQKYPDRPPFRVVELPEAQPSETEAALLHARQTASQKRPPVVERPPGSTDHH
;
A
#
# COMPACT_ATOMS: atom_id res chain seq x y z
N MET A 1 7.87 -12.18 -2.37
CA MET A 1 7.12 -11.18 -3.17
C MET A 1 7.85 -9.85 -3.13
N ARG A 2 8.04 -9.22 -4.29
CA ARG A 2 8.69 -7.91 -4.41
C ARG A 2 7.59 -6.84 -4.53
N LEU A 3 7.64 -5.84 -3.66
CA LEU A 3 6.69 -4.72 -3.62
C LEU A 3 7.41 -3.46 -4.07
N ALA A 4 6.91 -2.79 -5.08
CA ALA A 4 7.34 -1.43 -5.41
C ALA A 4 6.34 -0.44 -4.83
N ALA A 5 6.83 0.64 -4.22
CA ALA A 5 5.97 1.67 -3.65
C ALA A 5 6.42 3.06 -4.07
N ALA A 6 5.46 3.91 -4.43
CA ALA A 6 5.62 5.31 -4.76
C ALA A 6 4.43 6.13 -4.24
N ALA A 7 4.58 7.43 -4.10
CA ALA A 7 3.55 8.37 -3.70
C ALA A 7 3.78 9.73 -4.34
N ASP A 8 2.82 10.62 -4.20
CA ASP A 8 2.96 12.04 -4.57
C ASP A 8 3.30 12.21 -6.05
N LEU A 9 2.52 11.54 -6.91
CA LEU A 9 2.66 11.59 -8.36
C LEU A 9 2.19 12.94 -8.92
N HIS A 10 1.25 13.60 -8.25
CA HIS A 10 0.70 14.92 -8.60
C HIS A 10 0.38 15.06 -10.08
N VAL A 11 -0.38 14.10 -10.62
CA VAL A 11 -0.75 14.10 -12.04
C VAL A 11 -1.64 15.28 -12.36
N LYS A 12 -1.22 16.08 -13.32
CA LYS A 12 -1.93 17.25 -13.85
C LYS A 12 -2.60 16.94 -15.18
N LYS A 13 -3.50 17.79 -15.62
CA LYS A 13 -4.09 17.72 -16.97
C LYS A 13 -3.04 17.75 -18.10
N THR A 14 -1.83 18.22 -17.80
CA THR A 14 -0.70 18.31 -18.74
C THR A 14 0.32 17.17 -18.61
N SER A 15 0.11 16.20 -17.68
CA SER A 15 1.10 15.14 -17.39
C SER A 15 1.05 13.95 -18.35
N GLN A 16 0.30 14.03 -19.45
CA GLN A 16 0.18 12.92 -20.39
C GLN A 16 1.55 12.50 -20.96
N GLY A 17 1.91 11.24 -20.85
CA GLY A 17 3.18 10.66 -21.27
C GLY A 17 4.35 10.86 -20.30
N ALA A 18 4.16 11.62 -19.22
CA ALA A 18 5.24 11.95 -18.30
C ALA A 18 5.60 10.82 -17.32
N LEU A 19 4.61 10.01 -16.92
CA LEU A 19 4.81 8.95 -15.93
C LEU A 19 5.27 7.62 -16.53
N GLN A 20 4.97 7.36 -17.79
CA GLN A 20 5.31 6.08 -18.43
C GLN A 20 6.78 5.71 -18.30
N PRO A 21 7.76 6.60 -18.62
CA PRO A 21 9.18 6.26 -18.48
C PRO A 21 9.61 6.06 -17.03
N LEU A 22 8.92 6.69 -16.07
CA LEU A 22 9.22 6.57 -14.64
C LEU A 22 8.67 5.27 -14.03
N LEU A 23 7.50 4.81 -14.48
CA LEU A 23 6.81 3.65 -13.94
C LEU A 23 7.07 2.36 -14.72
N ALA A 24 7.38 2.41 -16.02
CA ALA A 24 7.63 1.22 -16.82
C ALA A 24 8.65 0.25 -16.21
N PRO A 25 9.76 0.70 -15.59
CA PRO A 25 10.74 -0.18 -14.95
C PRO A 25 10.16 -1.04 -13.81
N VAL A 26 9.00 -0.67 -13.24
CA VAL A 26 8.40 -1.43 -12.13
C VAL A 26 8.12 -2.89 -12.50
N ASN A 27 7.80 -3.15 -13.78
CA ASN A 27 7.46 -4.49 -14.28
C ASN A 27 8.60 -5.51 -14.13
N ASP A 28 9.85 -5.04 -14.16
CA ASP A 28 11.04 -5.90 -14.03
C ASP A 28 11.48 -6.04 -12.56
N HIS A 29 11.05 -5.10 -11.70
CA HIS A 29 11.54 -5.00 -10.33
C HIS A 29 10.55 -5.48 -9.27
N ALA A 30 9.25 -5.55 -9.58
CA ALA A 30 8.22 -5.86 -8.58
C ALA A 30 7.12 -6.78 -9.11
N ASP A 31 6.40 -7.36 -8.16
CA ASP A 31 5.24 -8.23 -8.40
C ASP A 31 3.92 -7.47 -8.13
N VAL A 32 3.98 -6.36 -7.37
CA VAL A 32 2.85 -5.46 -7.08
C VAL A 32 3.39 -4.03 -6.97
N LEU A 33 2.65 -3.07 -7.53
CA LEU A 33 2.87 -1.63 -7.34
C LEU A 33 1.91 -1.07 -6.30
N LEU A 34 2.45 -0.35 -5.32
CA LEU A 34 1.73 0.33 -4.25
C LEU A 34 1.82 1.84 -4.46
N LEU A 35 0.68 2.53 -4.46
CA LEU A 35 0.60 3.98 -4.60
C LEU A 35 0.04 4.60 -3.32
N CYS A 36 0.85 5.44 -2.66
CA CYS A 36 0.61 5.96 -1.32
C CYS A 36 0.03 7.38 -1.32
N GLY A 37 -0.96 7.65 -2.17
CA GLY A 37 -1.72 8.92 -2.18
C GLY A 37 -1.06 10.05 -2.96
N ASP A 38 -1.76 11.17 -3.06
CA ASP A 38 -1.47 12.34 -3.88
C ASP A 38 -1.19 11.93 -5.33
N LEU A 39 -2.14 11.15 -5.84
CA LEU A 39 -2.07 10.58 -7.18
C LEU A 39 -2.36 11.65 -8.24
N THR A 40 -3.28 12.55 -7.93
CA THR A 40 -3.66 13.72 -8.72
C THR A 40 -3.18 15.01 -8.04
N ASP A 41 -3.10 16.12 -8.79
CA ASP A 41 -2.61 17.40 -8.25
C ASP A 41 -3.71 18.23 -7.59
N TYR A 42 -4.93 18.18 -8.15
CA TYR A 42 -6.10 18.92 -7.65
C TYR A 42 -7.33 18.03 -7.39
N GLY A 43 -7.19 16.73 -7.40
CA GLY A 43 -8.31 15.81 -7.18
C GLY A 43 -9.35 15.85 -8.30
N LEU A 44 -8.96 16.17 -9.53
CA LEU A 44 -9.87 16.30 -10.65
C LEU A 44 -10.04 14.96 -11.39
N ARG A 45 -11.27 14.67 -11.81
CA ARG A 45 -11.57 13.49 -12.62
C ARG A 45 -10.69 13.37 -13.87
N GLU A 46 -10.40 14.49 -14.54
CA GLU A 46 -9.56 14.52 -15.73
C GLU A 46 -8.11 14.13 -15.44
N GLU A 47 -7.59 14.49 -14.26
CA GLU A 47 -6.25 14.10 -13.80
C GLU A 47 -6.20 12.61 -13.51
N ALA A 48 -7.21 12.07 -12.83
CA ALA A 48 -7.36 10.65 -12.57
C ALA A 48 -7.48 9.85 -13.87
N ALA A 49 -8.19 10.34 -14.89
CA ALA A 49 -8.30 9.71 -16.19
C ALA A 49 -6.97 9.67 -16.96
N ILE A 50 -6.11 10.70 -16.78
CA ILE A 50 -4.74 10.70 -17.33
C ILE A 50 -3.90 9.67 -16.60
N LEU A 51 -3.89 9.68 -15.26
CA LEU A 51 -3.18 8.66 -14.48
C LEU A 51 -3.59 7.24 -14.87
N ALA A 52 -4.88 6.98 -14.99
CA ALA A 52 -5.40 5.68 -15.43
C ALA A 52 -4.82 5.23 -16.78
N LYS A 53 -4.71 6.15 -17.75
CA LYS A 53 -4.09 5.87 -19.05
C LYS A 53 -2.59 5.60 -18.94
N GLU A 54 -1.88 6.40 -18.13
CA GLU A 54 -0.44 6.23 -17.89
C GLU A 54 -0.14 4.87 -17.24
N LEU A 55 -0.90 4.49 -16.22
CA LEU A 55 -0.78 3.18 -15.56
C LEU A 55 -1.06 2.04 -16.53
N ASN A 56 -2.16 2.08 -17.28
CA ASN A 56 -2.52 1.03 -18.25
C ASN A 56 -1.49 0.90 -19.39
N ALA A 57 -0.81 1.99 -19.75
CA ALA A 57 0.22 1.97 -20.79
C ALA A 57 1.57 1.42 -20.29
N ALA A 58 1.93 1.70 -19.03
CA ALA A 58 3.28 1.44 -18.50
C ALA A 58 3.35 0.25 -17.53
N VAL A 59 2.29 -0.03 -16.76
CA VAL A 59 2.30 -1.00 -15.66
C VAL A 59 1.50 -2.24 -16.04
N ARG A 60 2.10 -3.43 -15.88
CA ARG A 60 1.49 -4.74 -16.21
C ARG A 60 1.26 -5.59 -14.98
N ILE A 61 1.75 -5.16 -13.82
CA ILE A 61 1.57 -5.82 -12.53
C ILE A 61 0.37 -5.22 -11.80
N PRO A 62 -0.24 -5.92 -10.85
CA PRO A 62 -1.32 -5.38 -10.03
C PRO A 62 -0.93 -4.07 -9.34
N VAL A 63 -1.88 -3.13 -9.27
CA VAL A 63 -1.72 -1.83 -8.62
C VAL A 63 -2.71 -1.72 -7.47
N VAL A 64 -2.21 -1.37 -6.28
CA VAL A 64 -3.01 -1.09 -5.09
C VAL A 64 -2.70 0.32 -4.64
N ALA A 65 -3.72 1.11 -4.29
CA ALA A 65 -3.56 2.52 -3.96
C ALA A 65 -4.37 2.92 -2.73
N VAL A 66 -3.93 3.97 -2.07
CA VAL A 66 -4.74 4.83 -1.21
C VAL A 66 -4.77 6.23 -1.83
N LEU A 67 -5.78 7.03 -1.50
CA LEU A 67 -5.81 8.43 -1.88
C LEU A 67 -5.00 9.29 -0.88
N GLY A 68 -4.54 10.45 -1.32
CA GLY A 68 -3.90 11.47 -0.49
C GLY A 68 -4.76 12.74 -0.38
N ASN A 69 -4.27 13.78 0.29
CA ASN A 69 -5.05 15.01 0.49
C ASN A 69 -5.31 15.78 -0.80
N HIS A 70 -4.39 15.77 -1.77
CA HIS A 70 -4.60 16.38 -3.07
C HIS A 70 -5.72 15.71 -3.87
N ASP A 71 -5.93 14.42 -3.69
CA ASP A 71 -7.02 13.69 -4.35
C ASP A 71 -8.42 14.12 -3.85
N TYR A 72 -8.48 14.78 -2.67
CA TYR A 72 -9.70 15.36 -2.08
C TYR A 72 -9.88 16.86 -2.36
N GLU A 73 -8.88 17.54 -2.94
CA GLU A 73 -8.83 19.01 -3.04
C GLU A 73 -10.06 19.62 -3.73
N SER A 74 -10.58 18.96 -4.79
CA SER A 74 -11.74 19.46 -5.54
C SER A 74 -13.09 18.93 -5.05
N GLY A 75 -13.11 18.03 -4.05
CA GLY A 75 -14.33 17.34 -3.61
C GLY A 75 -14.89 16.35 -4.66
N GLN A 76 -14.03 15.82 -5.54
CA GLN A 76 -14.38 14.83 -6.58
C GLN A 76 -13.70 13.47 -6.30
N GLU A 77 -13.37 13.17 -5.05
CA GLU A 77 -12.66 11.96 -4.65
C GLU A 77 -13.38 10.66 -5.07
N GLU A 78 -14.71 10.67 -5.13
CA GLU A 78 -15.49 9.53 -5.62
C GLU A 78 -15.24 9.28 -7.12
N GLU A 79 -15.18 10.34 -7.92
CA GLU A 79 -14.86 10.26 -9.36
C GLU A 79 -13.41 9.85 -9.61
N VAL A 80 -12.48 10.36 -8.79
CA VAL A 80 -11.07 9.95 -8.81
C VAL A 80 -10.97 8.45 -8.52
N CYS A 81 -11.57 7.99 -7.43
CA CYS A 81 -11.60 6.58 -7.03
C CYS A 81 -12.20 5.70 -8.14
N ARG A 82 -13.34 6.10 -8.70
CA ARG A 82 -14.03 5.38 -9.78
C ARG A 82 -13.14 5.27 -11.03
N SER A 83 -12.53 6.38 -11.46
CA SER A 83 -11.66 6.40 -12.64
C SER A 83 -10.46 5.46 -12.50
N LEU A 84 -9.86 5.37 -11.31
CA LEU A 84 -8.76 4.47 -11.02
C LEU A 84 -9.23 3.00 -10.92
N THR A 85 -10.37 2.76 -10.28
CA THR A 85 -10.94 1.41 -10.13
C THR A 85 -11.35 0.84 -11.49
N ASP A 86 -11.96 1.64 -12.36
CA ASP A 86 -12.33 1.25 -13.74
C ASP A 86 -11.08 0.91 -14.59
N ALA A 87 -9.93 1.49 -14.25
CA ALA A 87 -8.64 1.17 -14.85
C ALA A 87 -7.93 -0.05 -14.22
N GLY A 88 -8.56 -0.73 -13.26
CA GLY A 88 -8.02 -1.93 -12.62
C GLY A 88 -7.15 -1.68 -11.38
N VAL A 89 -7.08 -0.45 -10.88
CA VAL A 89 -6.39 -0.13 -9.61
C VAL A 89 -7.29 -0.52 -8.45
N LYS A 90 -6.75 -1.28 -7.48
CA LYS A 90 -7.46 -1.54 -6.21
C LYS A 90 -7.23 -0.36 -5.27
N VAL A 91 -8.19 0.55 -5.17
CA VAL A 91 -8.16 1.67 -4.22
C VAL A 91 -8.70 1.21 -2.87
N LEU A 92 -8.00 1.55 -1.78
CA LEU A 92 -8.34 1.18 -0.41
C LEU A 92 -8.62 2.45 0.42
N ASP A 93 -9.72 2.45 1.18
CA ASP A 93 -10.05 3.44 2.20
C ASP A 93 -10.56 2.75 3.46
N GLY A 94 -9.66 2.33 4.32
CA GLY A 94 -9.97 1.51 5.50
C GLY A 94 -10.30 0.06 5.14
N GLU A 95 -9.86 -0.41 3.98
CA GLU A 95 -10.10 -1.78 3.50
C GLU A 95 -8.86 -2.67 3.62
N ALA A 96 -9.11 -3.97 3.66
CA ALA A 96 -8.10 -5.02 3.57
C ALA A 96 -8.15 -5.68 2.18
N TYR A 97 -6.99 -5.92 1.59
CA TYR A 97 -6.83 -6.62 0.33
C TYR A 97 -5.73 -7.68 0.43
N GLU A 98 -5.96 -8.87 -0.08
CA GLU A 98 -4.99 -9.95 -0.05
C GLU A 98 -4.60 -10.37 -1.47
N ILE A 99 -3.30 -10.39 -1.75
CA ILE A 99 -2.74 -10.75 -3.03
C ILE A 99 -1.45 -11.55 -2.86
N GLY A 100 -1.34 -12.70 -3.54
CA GLY A 100 -0.12 -13.51 -3.54
C GLY A 100 0.37 -13.93 -2.14
N GLY A 101 -0.54 -14.07 -1.16
CA GLY A 101 -0.21 -14.43 0.22
C GLY A 101 0.21 -13.25 1.11
N VAL A 102 0.17 -12.03 0.59
CA VAL A 102 0.43 -10.80 1.32
C VAL A 102 -0.88 -10.05 1.55
N GLY A 103 -1.11 -9.58 2.78
CA GLY A 103 -2.23 -8.76 3.15
C GLY A 103 -1.85 -7.28 3.15
N ILE A 104 -2.69 -6.45 2.56
CA ILE A 104 -2.51 -5.00 2.45
C ILE A 104 -3.67 -4.33 3.19
N ALA A 105 -3.38 -3.57 4.23
CA ALA A 105 -4.34 -2.68 4.89
C ALA A 105 -4.07 -1.25 4.41
N GLY A 106 -5.07 -0.60 3.82
CA GLY A 106 -4.93 0.75 3.27
C GLY A 106 -5.88 1.74 3.90
N ALA A 107 -5.37 2.91 4.25
CA ALA A 107 -6.13 4.09 4.64
C ALA A 107 -5.36 5.34 4.22
N LYS A 108 -6.08 6.44 3.95
CA LYS A 108 -5.43 7.73 3.69
C LYS A 108 -4.59 8.15 4.89
N GLY A 109 -5.12 7.99 6.07
CA GLY A 109 -4.60 8.59 7.29
C GLY A 109 -4.98 10.06 7.40
N PHE A 110 -4.45 10.72 8.44
CA PHE A 110 -4.65 12.14 8.66
C PHE A 110 -3.51 12.73 9.49
N CYS A 111 -3.53 14.02 9.63
CA CYS A 111 -2.55 14.80 10.38
C CYS A 111 -2.96 14.97 11.87
N GLY A 112 -2.12 15.65 12.68
CA GLY A 112 -2.42 15.90 14.08
C GLY A 112 -1.18 15.91 15.00
N GLY A 113 0.01 15.70 14.45
CA GLY A 113 1.29 15.79 15.16
C GLY A 113 1.74 14.52 15.87
N PHE A 114 2.93 14.58 16.44
CA PHE A 114 3.66 13.40 16.90
C PHE A 114 4.01 13.45 18.40
N GLY A 115 3.95 12.30 19.06
CA GLY A 115 4.33 12.11 20.45
C GLY A 115 3.54 13.02 21.40
N ARG A 116 4.23 13.75 22.26
CA ARG A 116 3.60 14.66 23.23
C ARG A 116 2.95 15.90 22.59
N ALA A 117 3.28 16.19 21.33
CA ALA A 117 2.71 17.30 20.56
C ALA A 117 1.50 16.85 19.71
N THR A 118 1.02 15.63 19.86
CA THR A 118 -0.22 15.17 19.20
C THR A 118 -1.39 15.99 19.72
N LEU A 119 -2.16 16.59 18.78
CA LEU A 119 -3.28 17.47 19.09
C LEU A 119 -4.39 16.70 19.80
N GLY A 120 -4.87 17.23 20.93
CA GLY A 120 -5.99 16.69 21.71
C GLY A 120 -7.33 17.31 21.33
N ALA A 121 -8.43 16.60 21.61
CA ALA A 121 -9.79 17.05 21.35
C ALA A 121 -10.28 18.04 22.44
N TRP A 122 -9.78 19.26 22.42
CA TRP A 122 -10.14 20.31 23.38
C TRP A 122 -10.59 21.60 22.66
N GLY A 123 -11.19 22.52 23.40
CA GLY A 123 -11.57 23.82 22.88
C GLY A 123 -12.78 23.78 21.93
N GLU A 124 -12.66 24.44 20.80
CA GLU A 124 -13.69 24.67 19.80
C GLU A 124 -14.12 23.39 19.05
N GLN A 125 -15.34 23.41 18.55
CA GLN A 125 -15.89 22.28 17.78
C GLN A 125 -15.07 21.97 16.50
N ALA A 126 -14.46 22.99 15.89
CA ALA A 126 -13.61 22.82 14.71
C ALA A 126 -12.36 21.97 15.06
N THR A 127 -11.69 22.28 16.17
CA THR A 127 -10.54 21.54 16.67
C THR A 127 -10.93 20.10 17.04
N LYS A 128 -12.08 19.92 17.70
CA LYS A 128 -12.59 18.60 18.05
C LYS A 128 -12.89 17.73 16.81
N ARG A 129 -13.51 18.32 15.77
CA ARG A 129 -13.76 17.62 14.49
C ARG A 129 -12.46 17.23 13.79
N TYR A 130 -11.48 18.14 13.76
CA TYR A 130 -10.16 17.87 13.18
C TYR A 130 -9.45 16.70 13.87
N VAL A 131 -9.50 16.65 15.20
CA VAL A 131 -8.93 15.52 15.95
C VAL A 131 -9.74 14.24 15.76
N GLN A 132 -11.07 14.36 15.62
CA GLN A 132 -11.92 13.20 15.36
C GLN A 132 -11.60 12.56 14.02
N GLU A 133 -11.34 13.35 12.97
CA GLU A 133 -10.89 12.83 11.68
C GLU A 133 -9.62 11.99 11.82
N ALA A 134 -8.63 12.48 12.58
CA ALA A 134 -7.40 11.72 12.85
C ALA A 134 -7.64 10.39 13.60
N ILE A 135 -8.63 10.38 14.49
CA ILE A 135 -9.04 9.16 15.22
C ILE A 135 -9.75 8.20 14.26
N ASP A 136 -10.67 8.70 13.44
CA ASP A 136 -11.46 7.88 12.52
C ASP A 136 -10.57 7.22 11.46
N GLU A 137 -9.59 7.94 10.91
CA GLU A 137 -8.60 7.38 9.99
C GLU A 137 -7.72 6.31 10.66
N ALA A 138 -7.30 6.49 11.90
CA ALA A 138 -6.58 5.47 12.64
C ALA A 138 -7.44 4.22 12.90
N LEU A 139 -8.73 4.38 13.18
CA LEU A 139 -9.69 3.29 13.35
C LEU A 139 -9.98 2.56 12.01
N LYS A 140 -10.04 3.28 10.88
CA LYS A 140 -10.10 2.68 9.55
C LYS A 140 -8.92 1.73 9.32
N LEU A 141 -7.69 2.21 9.60
CA LEU A 141 -6.48 1.39 9.49
C LEU A 141 -6.54 0.16 10.40
N GLU A 142 -6.92 0.35 11.67
CA GLU A 142 -7.04 -0.75 12.64
C GLU A 142 -8.05 -1.80 12.18
N GLY A 143 -9.22 -1.36 11.71
CA GLY A 143 -10.25 -2.23 11.15
C GLY A 143 -9.78 -3.00 9.91
N ALA A 144 -8.97 -2.37 9.05
CA ALA A 144 -8.38 -3.04 7.89
C ALA A 144 -7.35 -4.10 8.32
N LEU A 145 -6.44 -3.77 9.22
CA LEU A 145 -5.43 -4.69 9.76
C LEU A 145 -6.07 -5.91 10.44
N ALA A 146 -7.14 -5.71 11.22
CA ALA A 146 -7.85 -6.78 11.92
C ALA A 146 -8.52 -7.79 10.97
N ARG A 147 -8.86 -7.39 9.74
CA ARG A 147 -9.49 -8.27 8.74
C ARG A 147 -8.50 -9.15 7.98
N LEU A 148 -7.22 -8.81 7.96
CA LEU A 148 -6.19 -9.58 7.25
C LEU A 148 -6.01 -10.97 7.85
N ARG A 149 -5.96 -11.99 6.99
CA ARG A 149 -5.76 -13.39 7.35
C ARG A 149 -4.36 -13.91 7.00
N THR A 150 -3.64 -13.16 6.17
CA THR A 150 -2.28 -13.50 5.73
C THR A 150 -1.27 -13.36 6.87
N ARG A 151 -0.15 -14.08 6.75
CA ARG A 151 0.99 -13.97 7.69
C ARG A 151 1.79 -12.69 7.44
N GLN A 152 2.05 -12.38 6.17
CA GLN A 152 2.73 -11.16 5.77
C GLN A 152 1.70 -10.05 5.60
N ARG A 153 1.94 -8.92 6.25
CA ARG A 153 1.01 -7.80 6.30
C ARG A 153 1.74 -6.50 6.09
N ILE A 154 1.20 -5.67 5.23
CA ILE A 154 1.71 -4.32 4.98
C ILE A 154 0.61 -3.29 5.23
N ALA A 155 1.04 -2.11 5.66
CA ALA A 155 0.17 -0.96 5.78
C ALA A 155 0.53 0.06 4.69
N LEU A 156 -0.51 0.56 4.01
CA LEU A 156 -0.43 1.56 2.96
C LEU A 156 -1.14 2.81 3.44
N LEU A 157 -0.39 3.91 3.58
CA LEU A 157 -0.85 5.19 4.08
C LEU A 157 -0.45 6.31 3.14
N HIS A 158 -1.09 7.48 3.26
CA HIS A 158 -0.57 8.72 2.68
C HIS A 158 0.13 9.56 3.74
N TYR A 159 -0.52 9.82 4.86
CA TYR A 159 0.08 10.56 5.97
C TYR A 159 1.05 9.70 6.79
N SER A 160 2.11 10.34 7.30
CA SER A 160 3.12 9.64 8.09
C SER A 160 2.60 9.16 9.45
N PRO A 161 2.86 7.90 9.83
CA PRO A 161 2.57 7.40 11.17
C PRO A 161 3.66 7.77 12.20
N VAL A 162 4.87 8.14 11.77
CA VAL A 162 6.02 8.34 12.65
C VAL A 162 6.76 9.64 12.37
N ARG A 163 7.25 10.28 13.43
CA ARG A 163 8.00 11.53 13.30
C ARG A 163 9.28 11.38 12.46
N SER A 164 9.99 10.26 12.61
CA SER A 164 11.29 10.06 11.97
C SER A 164 11.28 10.19 10.45
N THR A 165 10.17 9.89 9.78
CA THR A 165 10.07 9.99 8.32
C THR A 165 9.64 11.38 7.82
N VAL A 166 9.27 12.29 8.72
CA VAL A 166 9.02 13.71 8.37
C VAL A 166 10.20 14.62 8.75
N GLU A 167 11.24 14.09 9.36
CA GLU A 167 12.46 14.84 9.68
C GLU A 167 13.17 15.26 8.38
N GLY A 168 13.39 16.58 8.27
CA GLY A 168 13.87 17.25 7.06
C GLY A 168 12.88 18.29 6.55
N GLU A 169 11.61 18.16 6.88
CA GLU A 169 10.60 19.18 6.67
C GLU A 169 10.73 20.32 7.71
N PRO A 170 10.18 21.51 7.45
CA PRO A 170 10.08 22.56 8.45
C PRO A 170 9.29 22.09 9.69
N LEU A 171 9.78 22.36 10.89
CA LEU A 171 9.15 21.91 12.14
C LEU A 171 7.70 22.42 12.27
N ASP A 172 7.43 23.62 11.76
CA ASP A 172 6.12 24.26 11.84
C ASP A 172 5.01 23.49 11.10
N ILE A 173 5.36 22.66 10.12
CA ILE A 173 4.39 21.86 9.36
C ILE A 173 4.29 20.41 9.85
N PHE A 174 5.12 19.95 10.78
CA PHE A 174 5.06 18.58 11.29
C PHE A 174 3.65 18.14 11.72
N PRO A 175 2.83 18.98 12.39
CA PRO A 175 1.47 18.60 12.77
C PRO A 175 0.55 18.30 11.58
N TYR A 176 0.90 18.78 10.38
CA TYR A 176 0.13 18.58 9.16
C TYR A 176 0.64 17.38 8.32
N LEU A 177 1.81 16.82 8.65
CA LEU A 177 2.42 15.74 7.88
C LEU A 177 2.03 14.34 8.34
N GLY A 178 1.39 14.22 9.50
CA GLY A 178 0.96 12.94 10.02
C GLY A 178 0.59 12.99 11.49
N THR A 179 0.42 11.81 12.09
CA THR A 179 0.08 11.72 13.51
C THR A 179 0.51 10.38 14.12
N SER A 180 0.96 10.42 15.39
CA SER A 180 1.25 9.20 16.16
C SER A 180 0.02 8.31 16.40
N ARG A 181 -1.21 8.80 16.14
CA ARG A 181 -2.42 7.96 16.23
C ARG A 181 -2.41 6.83 15.18
N LEU A 182 -1.79 7.08 14.01
CA LEU A 182 -1.63 6.06 12.98
C LEU A 182 -0.60 4.98 13.37
N GLU A 183 0.35 5.30 14.26
CA GLU A 183 1.32 4.34 14.76
C GLU A 183 0.69 3.32 15.74
N GLU A 184 -0.34 3.71 16.48
CA GLU A 184 -0.96 2.86 17.49
C GLU A 184 -1.48 1.52 16.91
N PRO A 185 -2.30 1.47 15.84
CA PRO A 185 -2.73 0.22 15.23
C PRO A 185 -1.58 -0.59 14.64
N LEU A 186 -0.54 0.08 14.11
CA LEU A 186 0.65 -0.59 13.57
C LEU A 186 1.47 -1.32 14.65
N ASN A 187 1.42 -0.85 15.89
CA ASN A 187 2.09 -1.50 17.01
C ASN A 187 1.24 -2.60 17.66
N ARG A 188 -0.10 -2.53 17.52
CA ARG A 188 -1.03 -3.56 18.06
C ARG A 188 -1.15 -4.78 17.16
N HIS A 189 -1.03 -4.58 15.84
CA HIS A 189 -1.14 -5.64 14.84
C HIS A 189 0.25 -5.99 14.28
N PRO A 190 0.53 -7.27 13.97
CA PRO A 190 1.78 -7.62 13.29
C PRO A 190 1.75 -7.02 11.87
N VAL A 191 2.69 -6.12 11.58
CA VAL A 191 2.90 -5.48 10.29
C VAL A 191 4.38 -5.59 9.95
N ASP A 192 4.69 -6.11 8.76
CA ASP A 192 6.08 -6.32 8.32
C ASP A 192 6.71 -5.03 7.81
N VAL A 193 5.91 -4.17 7.15
CA VAL A 193 6.37 -2.91 6.57
C VAL A 193 5.22 -1.93 6.38
N VAL A 194 5.52 -0.64 6.50
CA VAL A 194 4.60 0.48 6.25
C VAL A 194 5.18 1.35 5.15
N PHE A 195 4.32 1.77 4.21
CA PHE A 195 4.64 2.76 3.19
C PHE A 195 3.73 3.97 3.33
N HIS A 196 4.30 5.17 3.15
CA HIS A 196 3.55 6.42 3.10
C HIS A 196 4.22 7.44 2.18
N GLY A 197 3.52 8.53 1.88
CA GLY A 197 4.01 9.67 1.10
C GLY A 197 4.01 10.98 1.88
N HIS A 198 3.56 12.05 1.25
CA HIS A 198 3.22 13.36 1.80
C HIS A 198 4.41 14.23 2.25
N ALA A 199 5.44 13.69 2.89
CA ALA A 199 6.59 14.46 3.37
C ALA A 199 7.69 14.51 2.31
N HIS A 200 7.60 15.48 1.38
CA HIS A 200 8.46 15.58 0.19
C HIS A 200 9.94 15.88 0.50
N HIS A 201 10.22 16.50 1.66
CA HIS A 201 11.58 16.79 2.13
C HIS A 201 11.94 16.00 3.38
N GLY A 202 11.13 15.01 3.74
CA GLY A 202 11.33 14.17 4.90
C GLY A 202 12.53 13.23 4.76
N THR A 203 12.50 12.18 5.57
CA THR A 203 13.50 11.11 5.58
C THR A 203 12.91 9.84 4.95
N PRO A 204 13.61 9.17 4.02
CA PRO A 204 13.07 8.00 3.31
C PRO A 204 12.77 6.79 4.19
N GLU A 205 13.40 6.70 5.37
CA GLU A 205 13.32 5.51 6.24
C GLU A 205 13.14 5.90 7.70
N GLY A 206 12.27 5.16 8.37
CA GLY A 206 12.04 5.27 9.81
C GLY A 206 11.58 3.93 10.38
N ARG A 207 11.17 3.95 11.64
CA ARG A 207 10.59 2.78 12.32
C ARG A 207 9.52 3.23 13.29
N THR A 208 8.52 2.36 13.50
CA THR A 208 7.59 2.51 14.62
C THR A 208 8.32 2.23 15.94
N SER A 209 7.72 2.57 17.06
CA SER A 209 8.24 2.25 18.41
C SER A 209 8.33 0.73 18.66
N ALA A 210 7.52 -0.08 17.96
CA ALA A 210 7.63 -1.55 17.96
C ALA A 210 8.72 -2.09 17.01
N GLY A 211 9.39 -1.21 16.24
CA GLY A 211 10.49 -1.59 15.34
C GLY A 211 10.08 -1.89 13.90
N THR A 212 8.79 -1.81 13.55
CA THR A 212 8.31 -2.01 12.17
C THR A 212 8.93 -0.96 11.23
N PRO A 213 9.54 -1.37 10.10
CA PRO A 213 10.07 -0.44 9.11
C PRO A 213 8.97 0.44 8.51
N VAL A 214 9.26 1.75 8.38
CA VAL A 214 8.38 2.75 7.76
C VAL A 214 9.15 3.42 6.65
N TYR A 215 8.60 3.43 5.44
CA TYR A 215 9.20 4.03 4.26
C TYR A 215 8.36 5.19 3.75
N ASN A 216 8.98 6.37 3.70
CA ASN A 216 8.45 7.51 2.96
C ASN A 216 8.86 7.35 1.49
N VAL A 217 7.86 7.12 0.64
CA VAL A 217 8.04 6.83 -0.79
C VAL A 217 7.55 7.98 -1.68
N ALA A 218 7.48 9.20 -1.12
CA ALA A 218 7.19 10.40 -1.90
C ALA A 218 8.14 10.51 -3.08
N MET A 219 7.62 10.55 -4.30
CA MET A 219 8.41 10.57 -5.54
C MET A 219 9.40 11.76 -5.57
N PRO A 220 9.02 12.99 -5.17
CA PRO A 220 9.96 14.11 -5.09
C PRO A 220 11.15 13.83 -4.17
N LEU A 221 10.90 13.20 -3.00
CA LEU A 221 11.95 12.81 -2.05
C LEU A 221 12.88 11.75 -2.65
N LEU A 222 12.30 10.71 -3.28
CA LEU A 222 13.09 9.62 -3.86
C LEU A 222 13.97 10.11 -5.01
N LEU A 223 13.46 10.97 -5.89
CA LEU A 223 14.23 11.60 -6.98
C LEU A 223 15.38 12.45 -6.44
N GLN A 224 15.14 13.19 -5.36
CA GLN A 224 16.19 14.02 -4.72
C GLN A 224 17.27 13.17 -4.05
N LYS A 225 16.87 12.11 -3.33
CA LYS A 225 17.82 11.29 -2.56
C LYS A 225 18.54 10.24 -3.39
N TYR A 226 17.91 9.76 -4.46
CA TYR A 226 18.39 8.66 -5.31
C TYR A 226 18.22 8.99 -6.80
N PRO A 227 18.91 10.04 -7.33
CA PRO A 227 18.69 10.54 -8.69
C PRO A 227 18.97 9.50 -9.79
N ASP A 228 19.81 8.51 -9.50
CA ASP A 228 20.18 7.44 -10.44
C ASP A 228 19.29 6.19 -10.36
N ARG A 229 18.19 6.25 -9.59
CA ARG A 229 17.26 5.14 -9.42
C ARG A 229 15.86 5.51 -9.89
N PRO A 230 15.04 4.51 -10.28
CA PRO A 230 13.63 4.76 -10.52
C PRO A 230 12.95 5.35 -9.26
N PRO A 231 11.95 6.23 -9.42
CA PRO A 231 11.30 6.95 -8.32
C PRO A 231 10.28 6.09 -7.56
N PHE A 232 10.64 4.87 -7.29
CA PHE A 232 9.89 3.96 -6.42
C PHE A 232 10.86 3.15 -5.55
N ARG A 233 10.38 2.78 -4.37
CA ARG A 233 11.11 1.90 -3.46
C ARG A 233 10.69 0.45 -3.69
N VAL A 234 11.67 -0.45 -3.82
CA VAL A 234 11.40 -1.88 -3.85
C VAL A 234 11.74 -2.49 -2.49
N VAL A 235 10.81 -3.27 -1.95
CA VAL A 235 10.98 -4.08 -0.75
C VAL A 235 10.65 -5.53 -1.10
N GLU A 236 11.57 -6.43 -0.80
CA GLU A 236 11.36 -7.86 -0.94
C GLU A 236 10.89 -8.45 0.39
N LEU A 237 9.68 -8.97 0.39
CA LEU A 237 9.19 -9.75 1.52
C LEU A 237 9.74 -11.18 1.40
N PRO A 238 10.31 -11.77 2.48
CA PRO A 238 10.76 -13.13 2.47
C PRO A 238 9.61 -14.06 2.08
N GLU A 239 9.92 -15.20 1.45
CA GLU A 239 8.90 -16.21 1.22
C GLU A 239 8.28 -16.63 2.56
N ALA A 240 6.95 -16.62 2.63
CA ALA A 240 6.26 -17.07 3.82
C ALA A 240 6.59 -18.56 4.04
N GLN A 241 7.39 -18.85 5.03
CA GLN A 241 7.61 -20.24 5.40
C GLN A 241 6.27 -20.83 5.85
N PRO A 242 5.88 -22.02 5.34
CA PRO A 242 4.63 -22.65 5.75
C PRO A 242 4.64 -22.84 7.27
N SER A 243 3.49 -22.61 7.92
CA SER A 243 3.35 -22.94 9.34
C SER A 243 3.65 -24.43 9.58
N GLU A 244 4.04 -24.78 10.79
CA GLU A 244 4.25 -26.20 11.14
C GLU A 244 3.04 -27.07 10.75
N THR A 245 1.83 -26.53 10.89
CA THR A 245 0.57 -27.20 10.49
C THR A 245 0.46 -27.32 8.97
N GLU A 246 0.80 -26.27 8.22
CA GLU A 246 0.79 -26.30 6.75
C GLU A 246 1.92 -27.18 6.20
N ALA A 247 3.10 -27.13 6.81
CA ALA A 247 4.22 -28.01 6.47
C ALA A 247 3.85 -29.47 6.74
N ALA A 248 3.20 -29.77 7.85
CA ALA A 248 2.70 -31.11 8.17
C ALA A 248 1.61 -31.58 7.18
N LEU A 249 0.68 -30.70 6.77
CA LEU A 249 -0.34 -30.99 5.76
C LEU A 249 0.25 -31.20 4.37
N LEU A 250 1.23 -30.40 3.99
CA LEU A 250 1.97 -30.57 2.72
C LEU A 250 2.75 -31.89 2.71
N HIS A 251 3.42 -32.20 3.80
CA HIS A 251 4.12 -33.48 3.96
C HIS A 251 3.17 -34.69 3.90
N ALA A 252 2.01 -34.58 4.57
CA ALA A 252 0.97 -35.62 4.54
C ALA A 252 0.39 -35.81 3.12
N ARG A 253 0.19 -34.73 2.36
CA ARG A 253 -0.26 -34.80 0.94
C ARG A 253 0.80 -35.41 0.02
N GLN A 254 2.07 -35.10 0.20
CA GLN A 254 3.16 -35.67 -0.58
C GLN A 254 3.30 -37.17 -0.30
N THR A 255 3.24 -37.59 0.95
CA THR A 255 3.28 -39.02 1.33
C THR A 255 2.06 -39.79 0.87
N ALA A 256 0.86 -39.18 0.86
CA ALA A 256 -0.36 -39.78 0.30
C ALA A 256 -0.29 -39.95 -1.23
N SER A 257 0.32 -39.00 -1.94
CA SER A 257 0.52 -39.08 -3.40
C SER A 257 1.50 -40.18 -3.80
N GLN A 258 2.53 -40.41 -3.00
CA GLN A 258 3.54 -41.48 -3.24
C GLN A 258 3.00 -42.89 -2.95
N LYS A 259 1.93 -43.01 -2.18
CA LYS A 259 1.29 -44.31 -1.83
C LYS A 259 0.16 -44.72 -2.77
N ARG A 260 -0.12 -43.96 -3.85
CA ARG A 260 -1.07 -44.43 -4.87
C ARG A 260 -0.44 -45.58 -5.65
N PRO A 261 -1.08 -46.77 -5.66
CA PRO A 261 -0.58 -47.88 -6.49
C PRO A 261 -0.68 -47.47 -7.98
N PRO A 262 0.23 -48.03 -8.82
CA PRO A 262 0.20 -47.73 -10.25
C PRO A 262 -1.15 -48.16 -10.83
N VAL A 263 -1.71 -47.28 -11.65
CA VAL A 263 -2.92 -47.58 -12.42
C VAL A 263 -2.58 -48.76 -13.33
N VAL A 264 -3.15 -49.91 -13.05
CA VAL A 264 -3.04 -51.08 -13.94
C VAL A 264 -3.90 -50.77 -15.17
N GLU A 265 -3.27 -50.41 -16.26
CA GLU A 265 -3.94 -50.35 -17.59
C GLU A 265 -4.44 -51.74 -17.94
N ARG A 266 -5.73 -51.93 -18.09
CA ARG A 266 -6.30 -53.15 -18.67
C ARG A 266 -5.95 -53.17 -20.18
N PRO A 267 -5.42 -54.30 -20.69
CA PRO A 267 -5.16 -54.41 -22.10
C PRO A 267 -6.49 -54.34 -22.91
N PRO A 268 -6.49 -53.70 -24.11
CA PRO A 268 -7.64 -53.69 -24.97
C PRO A 268 -7.85 -55.04 -25.62
N GLY A 269 -9.07 -55.59 -25.53
CA GLY A 269 -9.62 -56.52 -26.47
C GLY A 269 -9.51 -58.02 -26.14
N SER A 270 -10.64 -58.58 -25.73
CA SER A 270 -11.08 -59.89 -26.27
C SER A 270 -12.52 -59.75 -26.67
N THR A 271 -12.74 -59.68 -27.97
CA THR A 271 -14.03 -59.95 -28.63
C THR A 271 -14.29 -61.44 -28.51
N ASP A 272 -15.29 -61.82 -27.73
CA ASP A 272 -15.89 -63.17 -27.86
C ASP A 272 -17.07 -63.08 -28.79
N HIS A 273 -16.88 -63.71 -29.92
CA HIS A 273 -17.98 -64.21 -30.76
C HIS A 273 -18.60 -65.41 -30.08
N HIS A 274 -19.87 -65.31 -29.72
CA HIS A 274 -20.89 -66.35 -30.01
C HIS A 274 -22.29 -65.78 -29.78
#